data_853aa08ed1302f312ea59a233017cfb4
#
_entry.id   853aa08ed1302f312ea59a233017cfb4
#
_cell.length_a   1.000
_cell.length_b   1.000
_cell.length_c   1.000
_cell.angle_alpha   90.00
_cell.angle_beta   90.00
_cell.angle_gamma   90.00
#
_symmetry.space_group_name_H-M   'P 1'
#
loop_
_entity.id
_entity.type
_entity.pdbx_description
1 polymer ?
#
loop_
_entity_poly.entity_id
_entity_poly.type
_entity_poly.pdbx_seq_one_letter_code
_entity_poly.pdbx_strand_id
1 'polypeptide(L)'
;MMRIAMLKIGAALAVGIFSAGAHAQSAPASPTSATRGHISMCIGCHGLANYHTAFPMVYHVPKIAGQSPEYIVKALQAYRSGDRSHPSMQGIAKSLSDQDMAALAAYYGGAGK
;
A
#
# COMPACT_ATOMS: atom_id res chain seq x y z
N MET A 1 -73.56 -33.03 8.65
CA MET A 1 -72.31 -33.74 9.02
C MET A 1 -71.16 -33.09 8.28
N MET A 2 -70.40 -32.23 8.94
CA MET A 2 -69.39 -31.41 8.34
C MET A 2 -68.00 -31.95 8.79
N ARG A 3 -67.21 -32.49 7.84
CA ARG A 3 -65.86 -33.02 8.10
C ARG A 3 -64.89 -31.92 7.98
N ILE A 4 -64.28 -31.50 9.06
CA ILE A 4 -63.18 -30.49 9.09
C ILE A 4 -61.87 -31.21 8.79
N ALA A 5 -61.26 -30.88 7.63
CA ALA A 5 -59.92 -31.36 7.26
C ALA A 5 -58.88 -30.50 7.96
N MET A 6 -58.06 -31.10 8.83
CA MET A 6 -56.93 -30.45 9.47
C MET A 6 -55.77 -30.34 8.47
N LEU A 7 -55.43 -29.09 8.13
CA LEU A 7 -54.25 -28.75 7.32
C LEU A 7 -53.02 -28.69 8.24
N LYS A 8 -52.11 -29.63 8.10
CA LYS A 8 -50.81 -29.62 8.80
C LYS A 8 -49.84 -28.67 8.07
N ILE A 9 -49.55 -27.55 8.69
CA ILE A 9 -48.54 -26.61 8.22
C ILE A 9 -47.18 -27.08 8.77
N GLY A 10 -46.34 -27.65 7.88
CA GLY A 10 -44.96 -28.02 8.19
C GLY A 10 -44.08 -26.78 8.07
N ALA A 11 -43.56 -26.29 9.19
CA ALA A 11 -42.56 -25.24 9.18
C ALA A 11 -41.16 -25.82 8.85
N ALA A 12 -40.67 -25.56 7.67
CA ALA A 12 -39.28 -25.87 7.28
C ALA A 12 -38.36 -24.76 7.81
N LEU A 13 -37.58 -25.08 8.85
CA LEU A 13 -36.48 -24.24 9.29
C LEU A 13 -35.31 -24.35 8.27
N ALA A 14 -35.11 -23.31 7.44
CA ALA A 14 -33.92 -23.16 6.64
C ALA A 14 -32.77 -22.64 7.52
N VAL A 15 -31.86 -23.51 7.92
CA VAL A 15 -30.58 -23.12 8.55
C VAL A 15 -29.66 -22.57 7.51
N GLY A 16 -29.55 -21.24 7.40
CA GLY A 16 -28.59 -20.55 6.56
C GLY A 16 -27.19 -20.69 7.16
N ILE A 17 -26.32 -21.46 6.49
CA ILE A 17 -24.90 -21.54 6.83
C ILE A 17 -24.23 -20.26 6.31
N PHE A 18 -23.99 -19.31 7.19
CA PHE A 18 -23.15 -18.16 6.92
C PHE A 18 -21.67 -18.63 6.89
N SER A 19 -21.13 -18.87 5.70
CA SER A 19 -19.71 -19.07 5.50
C SER A 19 -18.99 -17.73 5.66
N ALA A 20 -18.49 -17.45 6.87
CA ALA A 20 -17.57 -16.36 7.12
C ALA A 20 -16.26 -16.67 6.38
N GLY A 21 -16.07 -16.08 5.20
CA GLY A 21 -14.81 -16.13 4.48
C GLY A 21 -13.73 -15.44 5.32
N ALA A 22 -12.87 -16.22 5.98
CA ALA A 22 -11.67 -15.72 6.62
C ALA A 22 -10.75 -15.15 5.52
N HIS A 23 -10.73 -13.82 5.36
CA HIS A 23 -9.71 -13.14 4.58
C HIS A 23 -8.41 -13.26 5.37
N ALA A 24 -7.59 -14.23 5.01
CA ALA A 24 -6.23 -14.32 5.50
C ALA A 24 -5.48 -13.08 4.99
N GLN A 25 -5.35 -12.07 5.85
CA GLN A 25 -4.43 -10.95 5.60
C GLN A 25 -3.03 -11.53 5.67
N SER A 26 -2.41 -11.69 4.49
CA SER A 26 -1.01 -12.07 4.38
C SER A 26 -0.19 -11.03 5.14
N ALA A 27 0.53 -11.45 6.18
CA ALA A 27 1.48 -10.59 6.86
C ALA A 27 2.45 -10.01 5.81
N PRO A 28 2.83 -8.72 5.90
CA PRO A 28 3.75 -8.13 4.95
C PRO A 28 5.05 -8.95 4.95
N ALA A 29 5.41 -9.47 3.77
CA ALA A 29 6.63 -10.23 3.60
C ALA A 29 7.83 -9.35 3.99
N SER A 30 8.79 -9.92 4.71
CA SER A 30 10.03 -9.21 5.05
C SER A 30 10.71 -8.69 3.78
N PRO A 31 11.21 -7.44 3.78
CA PRO A 31 11.80 -6.86 2.58
C PRO A 31 13.00 -7.68 2.09
N THR A 32 13.08 -7.87 0.78
CA THR A 32 14.23 -8.54 0.13
C THR A 32 15.52 -7.74 0.34
N SER A 33 16.67 -8.33 0.02
CA SER A 33 17.97 -7.63 0.10
C SER A 33 17.99 -6.39 -0.84
N ALA A 34 17.44 -6.50 -2.04
CA ALA A 34 17.29 -5.39 -2.98
C ALA A 34 16.41 -4.29 -2.41
N THR A 35 15.25 -4.65 -1.87
CA THR A 35 14.33 -3.68 -1.23
C THR A 35 15.01 -2.97 -0.06
N ARG A 36 15.81 -3.67 0.76
CA ARG A 36 16.57 -3.05 1.85
C ARG A 36 17.59 -2.03 1.35
N GLY A 37 18.28 -2.32 0.24
CA GLY A 37 19.17 -1.35 -0.42
C GLY A 37 18.44 -0.07 -0.84
N HIS A 38 17.28 -0.21 -1.47
CA HIS A 38 16.44 0.93 -1.86
C HIS A 38 15.91 1.71 -0.65
N ILE A 39 15.49 1.02 0.43
CA ILE A 39 15.07 1.68 1.68
C ILE A 39 16.21 2.55 2.24
N SER A 40 17.44 2.03 2.30
CA SER A 40 18.59 2.77 2.80
C SER A 40 18.89 4.01 1.95
N MET A 41 18.72 3.92 0.63
CA MET A 41 18.86 5.06 -0.27
C MET A 41 17.81 6.13 0.00
N CYS A 42 16.56 5.75 0.17
CA CYS A 42 15.46 6.69 0.43
C CYS A 42 15.60 7.38 1.79
N ILE A 43 15.93 6.62 2.85
CA ILE A 43 16.03 7.14 4.21
C ILE A 43 17.15 8.18 4.37
N GLY A 44 18.18 8.12 3.53
CA GLY A 44 19.29 9.08 3.53
C GLY A 44 18.85 10.52 3.33
N CYS A 45 17.72 10.74 2.63
CA CYS A 45 17.13 12.08 2.46
C CYS A 45 15.80 12.19 3.19
N HIS A 46 14.90 11.23 3.01
CA HIS A 46 13.53 11.27 3.50
C HIS A 46 13.37 10.88 4.98
N GLY A 47 14.42 10.34 5.60
CA GLY A 47 14.44 10.00 7.03
C GLY A 47 14.89 11.11 7.94
N LEU A 48 15.44 12.21 7.41
CA LEU A 48 15.96 13.32 8.18
C LEU A 48 14.88 14.37 8.42
N ALA A 49 14.73 14.81 9.68
CA ALA A 49 13.81 15.87 10.00
C ALA A 49 14.31 17.23 9.48
N ASN A 50 13.42 17.97 8.80
CA ASN A 50 13.72 19.31 8.28
C ASN A 50 14.91 19.37 7.31
N TYR A 51 15.19 18.28 6.62
CA TYR A 51 16.29 18.24 5.66
C TYR A 51 15.97 19.03 4.39
N HIS A 52 16.94 19.84 3.96
CA HIS A 52 16.90 20.58 2.70
C HIS A 52 18.09 20.19 1.85
N THR A 53 17.85 19.94 0.58
CA THR A 53 18.92 19.81 -0.41
C THR A 53 19.42 21.19 -0.82
N ALA A 54 20.71 21.30 -1.12
CA ALA A 54 21.30 22.52 -1.69
C ALA A 54 21.53 22.40 -3.19
N PHE A 55 21.62 21.17 -3.72
CA PHE A 55 21.87 20.87 -5.12
C PHE A 55 20.96 19.73 -5.59
N PRO A 56 20.43 19.77 -6.81
CA PRO A 56 20.56 20.80 -7.85
C PRO A 56 19.76 22.07 -7.58
N MET A 57 18.93 22.08 -6.56
CA MET A 57 18.17 23.23 -6.10
C MET A 57 17.90 23.12 -4.60
N VAL A 58 17.68 24.24 -3.95
CA VAL A 58 17.23 24.25 -2.56
C VAL A 58 15.81 23.74 -2.49
N TYR A 59 15.61 22.61 -1.82
CA TYR A 59 14.33 21.96 -1.73
C TYR A 59 14.14 21.29 -0.36
N HIS A 60 12.99 21.49 0.25
CA HIS A 60 12.62 20.78 1.48
C HIS A 60 12.23 19.35 1.17
N VAL A 61 12.99 18.38 1.67
CA VAL A 61 12.75 16.96 1.44
C VAL A 61 11.57 16.49 2.29
N PRO A 62 10.47 16.01 1.69
CA PRO A 62 9.30 15.58 2.45
C PRO A 62 9.56 14.25 3.18
N LYS A 63 8.97 14.10 4.37
CA LYS A 63 8.85 12.78 4.99
C LYS A 63 7.86 11.92 4.20
N ILE A 64 8.23 10.66 3.95
CA ILE A 64 7.38 9.72 3.20
C ILE A 64 6.80 8.62 4.09
N ALA A 65 7.31 8.42 5.29
CA ALA A 65 6.76 7.47 6.25
C ALA A 65 5.33 7.84 6.64
N GLY A 66 4.42 6.87 6.62
CA GLY A 66 3.00 7.06 6.92
C GLY A 66 2.17 7.58 5.74
N GLN A 67 2.76 7.80 4.56
CA GLN A 67 2.03 8.19 3.35
C GLN A 67 1.24 7.00 2.77
N SER A 68 0.17 7.27 2.02
CA SER A 68 -0.59 6.22 1.33
C SER A 68 0.30 5.45 0.37
N PRO A 69 0.29 4.10 0.41
CA PRO A 69 1.07 3.28 -0.52
C PRO A 69 0.77 3.59 -1.98
N GLU A 70 -0.50 3.78 -2.33
CA GLU A 70 -0.91 4.10 -3.70
C GLU A 70 -0.34 5.45 -4.15
N TYR A 71 -0.31 6.44 -3.24
CA TYR A 71 0.30 7.73 -3.54
C TYR A 71 1.80 7.60 -3.78
N ILE A 72 2.52 6.81 -2.97
CA ILE A 72 3.96 6.60 -3.13
C ILE A 72 4.25 5.97 -4.50
N VAL A 73 3.52 4.93 -4.90
CA VAL A 73 3.68 4.30 -6.21
C VAL A 73 3.44 5.30 -7.33
N LYS A 74 2.32 6.01 -7.31
CA LYS A 74 1.98 7.00 -8.34
C LYS A 74 3.00 8.14 -8.42
N ALA A 75 3.49 8.61 -7.28
CA ALA A 75 4.51 9.65 -7.24
C ALA A 75 5.84 9.18 -7.86
N LEU A 76 6.29 7.97 -7.55
CA LEU A 76 7.50 7.39 -8.14
C LEU A 76 7.34 7.17 -9.66
N GLN A 77 6.18 6.67 -10.09
CA GLN A 77 5.87 6.51 -11.52
C GLN A 77 5.88 7.87 -12.25
N ALA A 78 5.29 8.90 -11.66
CA ALA A 78 5.26 10.25 -12.22
C ALA A 78 6.68 10.87 -12.33
N TYR A 79 7.56 10.62 -11.37
CA TYR A 79 8.98 11.01 -11.49
C TYR A 79 9.69 10.21 -12.58
N ARG A 80 9.43 8.92 -12.72
CA ARG A 80 10.01 8.06 -13.76
C ARG A 80 9.61 8.50 -15.17
N SER A 81 8.32 8.84 -15.36
CA SER A 81 7.79 9.30 -16.64
C SER A 81 8.18 10.75 -16.98
N GLY A 82 8.49 11.57 -15.97
CA GLY A 82 8.79 12.99 -16.13
C GLY A 82 7.59 13.92 -15.88
N ASP A 83 6.41 13.36 -15.54
CA ASP A 83 5.22 14.13 -15.19
C ASP A 83 5.42 14.95 -13.90
N ARG A 84 6.30 14.48 -13.01
CA ARG A 84 6.82 15.27 -11.88
C ARG A 84 8.28 15.63 -12.12
N SER A 85 8.60 16.90 -11.94
CA SER A 85 9.96 17.40 -12.14
C SER A 85 10.69 17.54 -10.80
N HIS A 86 11.74 16.74 -10.61
CA HIS A 86 12.78 16.91 -9.60
C HIS A 86 13.98 16.04 -10.01
N PRO A 87 15.12 16.62 -10.39
CA PRO A 87 16.22 15.88 -11.00
C PRO A 87 16.69 14.66 -10.21
N SER A 88 16.88 14.79 -8.89
CA SER A 88 17.31 13.67 -8.03
C SER A 88 16.25 12.55 -7.99
N MET A 89 14.97 12.92 -7.83
CA MET A 89 13.90 11.93 -7.78
C MET A 89 13.65 11.25 -9.11
N GLN A 90 13.81 11.97 -10.23
CA GLN A 90 13.73 11.37 -11.57
C GLN A 90 14.84 10.34 -11.79
N GLY A 91 16.09 10.66 -11.36
CA GLY A 91 17.21 9.72 -11.44
C GLY A 91 16.95 8.46 -10.62
N ILE A 92 16.49 8.61 -9.37
CA ILE A 92 16.15 7.48 -8.48
C ILE A 92 15.01 6.65 -9.06
N ALA A 93 13.91 7.28 -9.46
CA ALA A 93 12.72 6.57 -9.94
C ALA A 93 12.97 5.79 -11.24
N LYS A 94 13.88 6.26 -12.10
CA LYS A 94 14.30 5.54 -13.31
C LYS A 94 15.05 4.23 -13.02
N SER A 95 15.68 4.11 -11.87
CA SER A 95 16.40 2.89 -11.45
C SER A 95 15.48 1.85 -10.78
N LEU A 96 14.23 2.19 -10.48
CA LEU A 96 13.28 1.31 -9.78
C LEU A 96 12.36 0.58 -10.77
N SER A 97 12.17 -0.72 -10.55
CA SER A 97 11.11 -1.49 -11.19
C SER A 97 9.75 -1.20 -10.53
N ASP A 98 8.66 -1.59 -11.19
CA ASP A 98 7.31 -1.48 -10.58
C ASP A 98 7.19 -2.31 -9.29
N GLN A 99 7.87 -3.45 -9.23
CA GLN A 99 7.93 -4.29 -8.04
C GLN A 99 8.67 -3.58 -6.89
N ASP A 100 9.78 -2.89 -7.18
CA ASP A 100 10.51 -2.11 -6.17
C ASP A 100 9.65 -0.97 -5.65
N MET A 101 8.95 -0.26 -6.54
CA MET A 101 8.04 0.83 -6.16
C MET A 101 6.92 0.33 -5.24
N ALA A 102 6.33 -0.83 -5.55
CA ALA A 102 5.30 -1.45 -4.71
C ALA A 102 5.85 -1.87 -3.33
N ALA A 103 7.05 -2.47 -3.30
CA ALA A 103 7.69 -2.89 -2.05
C ALA A 103 8.07 -1.70 -1.16
N LEU A 104 8.60 -0.63 -1.74
CA LEU A 104 8.89 0.63 -1.04
C LEU A 104 7.62 1.29 -0.51
N ALA A 105 6.56 1.31 -1.31
CA ALA A 105 5.27 1.84 -0.90
C ALA A 105 4.66 1.08 0.28
N ALA A 106 4.74 -0.25 0.27
CA ALA A 106 4.30 -1.09 1.38
C ALA A 106 5.11 -0.82 2.66
N TYR A 107 6.42 -0.68 2.54
CA TYR A 107 7.30 -0.39 3.67
C TYR A 107 7.00 0.99 4.30
N TYR A 108 7.03 2.05 3.50
CA TYR A 108 6.86 3.41 4.00
C TYR A 108 5.42 3.74 4.36
N GLY A 109 4.44 3.20 3.65
CA GLY A 109 3.02 3.35 3.97
C GLY A 109 2.62 2.66 5.27
N GLY A 110 3.33 1.61 5.68
CA GLY A 110 3.15 0.93 6.97
C GLY A 110 3.87 1.58 8.15
N ALA A 111 4.92 2.36 7.91
CA ALA A 111 5.84 2.88 8.93
C ALA A 111 5.27 4.01 9.82
N GLY A 112 4.04 4.39 9.62
CA GLY A 112 3.37 5.47 10.40
C GLY A 112 2.16 5.01 11.21
N LYS A 113 1.93 3.71 11.32
CA LYS A 113 0.79 3.14 12.08
C LYS A 113 1.25 2.53 13.38
#